data_14f3109ab8cc162f5b3638d6dc51dfa9
#
_entry.id   14f3109ab8cc162f5b3638d6dc51dfa9
#
_cell.length_a   1.000
_cell.length_b   1.000
_cell.length_c   1.000
_cell.angle_alpha   90.00
_cell.angle_beta   90.00
_cell.angle_gamma   90.00
#
_symmetry.space_group_name_H-M   'P 1'
#
loop_
_entity.id
_entity.type
_entity.pdbx_description
1 polymer ?
#
loop_
_entity_poly.entity_id
_entity_poly.type
_entity_poly.pdbx_seq_one_letter_code
_entity_poly.pdbx_strand_id
1 'polypeptide(L)'
;MTTLTLRQVSVSLGRGDARTPVLRGIDATCRPGVLTALVGPSGSGKSTLLAVAGAMLRPDEGQVLLGDTDLAPLGDAERAKVRRERIGYMFQSGNLLGGLTTVEQLLAAASIAGRPARRLRPRAEAALGEVGLGHRLRHRADQLSGGERQRVALARALFLEPDLLLIDEPTAAVDREQAGTLTELIANTAKARGCVALVATHDPVVTDAAGDVIDMAAGPR
;
A
#
# COMPACT_ATOMS: atom_id res chain seq x y z
N MET A 1 2.86 13.06 -13.77
CA MET A 1 2.39 11.81 -13.14
C MET A 1 3.53 11.23 -12.29
N THR A 2 3.27 10.84 -11.07
CA THR A 2 4.29 10.37 -10.13
C THR A 2 4.64 8.91 -10.42
N THR A 3 5.93 8.59 -10.52
CA THR A 3 6.46 7.22 -10.69
C THR A 3 7.20 6.82 -9.42
N LEU A 4 7.19 5.55 -9.04
CA LEU A 4 8.10 5.01 -8.04
C LEU A 4 9.29 4.35 -8.76
N THR A 5 10.51 4.78 -8.44
CA THR A 5 11.74 4.20 -9.00
C THR A 5 12.68 3.80 -7.87
N LEU A 6 13.10 2.55 -7.88
CA LEU A 6 14.11 1.98 -6.99
C LEU A 6 15.40 1.81 -7.79
N ARG A 7 16.54 2.25 -7.25
CA ARG A 7 17.85 2.12 -7.89
C ARG A 7 18.84 1.56 -6.91
N GLN A 8 19.33 0.35 -7.20
CA GLN A 8 20.35 -0.35 -6.41
C GLN A 8 20.02 -0.42 -4.90
N VAL A 9 18.73 -0.63 -4.58
CA VAL A 9 18.25 -0.64 -3.20
C VAL A 9 18.72 -1.88 -2.46
N SER A 10 19.48 -1.69 -1.39
CA SER A 10 19.97 -2.76 -0.51
C SER A 10 19.54 -2.50 0.93
N VAL A 11 19.16 -3.58 1.63
CA VAL A 11 18.73 -3.56 3.04
C VAL A 11 19.22 -4.79 3.76
N SER A 12 19.82 -4.60 4.93
CA SER A 12 20.12 -5.66 5.88
C SER A 12 19.35 -5.44 7.18
N LEU A 13 18.69 -6.47 7.70
CA LEU A 13 17.95 -6.43 8.96
C LEU A 13 18.72 -7.15 10.06
N GLY A 14 18.54 -6.71 11.32
CA GLY A 14 19.23 -7.22 12.49
C GLY A 14 20.03 -6.15 13.23
N ARG A 15 20.77 -6.53 14.26
CA ARG A 15 21.60 -5.61 15.08
C ARG A 15 23.04 -6.08 15.11
N GLY A 16 24.00 -5.14 15.06
CA GLY A 16 25.44 -5.44 15.13
C GLY A 16 25.87 -6.47 14.07
N ASP A 17 26.66 -7.45 14.48
CA ASP A 17 27.20 -8.48 13.60
C ASP A 17 26.16 -9.52 13.11
N ALA A 18 24.95 -9.50 13.66
CA ALA A 18 23.84 -10.37 13.23
C ALA A 18 22.97 -9.75 12.13
N ARG A 19 23.45 -8.75 11.39
CA ARG A 19 22.73 -8.17 10.25
C ARG A 19 22.72 -9.14 9.07
N THR A 20 21.51 -9.46 8.61
CA THR A 20 21.29 -10.36 7.47
C THR A 20 20.79 -9.54 6.27
N PRO A 21 21.44 -9.62 5.10
CA PRO A 21 20.95 -8.98 3.88
C PRO A 21 19.59 -9.55 3.46
N VAL A 22 18.62 -8.69 3.25
CA VAL A 22 17.26 -9.03 2.83
C VAL A 22 16.97 -8.52 1.41
N LEU A 23 17.45 -7.33 1.08
CA LEU A 23 17.38 -6.77 -0.28
C LEU A 23 18.81 -6.52 -0.76
N ARG A 24 19.09 -6.82 -2.03
CA ARG A 24 20.41 -6.67 -2.63
C ARG A 24 20.28 -6.03 -4.00
N GLY A 25 20.67 -4.75 -4.11
CA GLY A 25 20.75 -4.04 -5.38
C GLY A 25 19.46 -4.07 -6.21
N ILE A 26 18.30 -3.87 -5.59
CA ILE A 26 17.01 -3.95 -6.29
C ILE A 26 16.83 -2.73 -7.18
N ASP A 27 16.62 -3.00 -8.47
CA ASP A 27 16.19 -2.02 -9.47
C ASP A 27 14.75 -2.32 -9.90
N ALA A 28 13.87 -1.31 -9.81
CA ALA A 28 12.48 -1.45 -10.24
C ALA A 28 11.87 -0.08 -10.56
N THR A 29 10.89 -0.10 -11.46
CA THR A 29 10.10 1.09 -11.79
C THR A 29 8.62 0.72 -11.85
N CYS A 30 7.80 1.41 -11.04
CA CYS A 30 6.35 1.24 -11.03
C CYS A 30 5.71 2.50 -11.63
N ARG A 31 4.87 2.30 -12.64
CA ARG A 31 4.25 3.37 -13.43
C ARG A 31 2.91 3.83 -12.80
N PRO A 32 2.56 5.12 -12.93
CA PRO A 32 1.25 5.61 -12.48
C PRO A 32 0.12 4.97 -13.30
N GLY A 33 -0.99 4.69 -12.63
CA GLY A 33 -2.17 4.06 -13.23
C GLY A 33 -2.03 2.58 -13.58
N VAL A 34 -0.91 1.96 -13.19
CA VAL A 34 -0.62 0.53 -13.41
C VAL A 34 -0.56 -0.19 -12.07
N LEU A 35 -1.23 -1.35 -11.97
CA LEU A 35 -1.02 -2.28 -10.89
C LEU A 35 0.26 -3.05 -11.17
N THR A 36 1.26 -2.91 -10.30
CA THR A 36 2.51 -3.67 -10.33
C THR A 36 2.46 -4.75 -9.26
N ALA A 37 2.54 -6.03 -9.63
CA ALA A 37 2.64 -7.14 -8.69
C ALA A 37 4.09 -7.34 -8.24
N LEU A 38 4.31 -7.44 -6.94
CA LEU A 38 5.58 -7.83 -6.33
C LEU A 38 5.47 -9.27 -5.88
N VAL A 39 6.12 -10.18 -6.61
CA VAL A 39 6.02 -11.63 -6.38
C VAL A 39 7.33 -12.20 -5.86
N GLY A 40 7.25 -13.41 -5.30
CA GLY A 40 8.41 -14.16 -4.79
C GLY A 40 8.02 -15.04 -3.60
N PRO A 41 8.88 -16.00 -3.22
CA PRO A 41 8.62 -16.91 -2.11
C PRO A 41 8.47 -16.18 -0.78
N SER A 42 7.97 -16.88 0.24
CA SER A 42 7.95 -16.34 1.61
C SER A 42 9.40 -16.05 2.05
N GLY A 43 9.62 -14.90 2.69
CA GLY A 43 10.95 -14.48 3.12
C GLY A 43 11.81 -13.80 2.04
N SER A 44 11.35 -13.66 0.78
CA SER A 44 12.12 -13.00 -0.29
C SER A 44 12.30 -11.48 -0.12
N GLY A 45 11.73 -10.88 0.92
CA GLY A 45 11.87 -9.44 1.18
C GLY A 45 10.75 -8.56 0.64
N LYS A 46 9.62 -9.11 0.15
CA LYS A 46 8.49 -8.32 -0.39
C LYS A 46 8.00 -7.25 0.59
N SER A 47 7.67 -7.62 1.82
CA SER A 47 7.21 -6.66 2.84
C SER A 47 8.31 -5.67 3.24
N THR A 48 9.59 -6.08 3.17
CA THR A 48 10.74 -5.17 3.37
C THR A 48 10.81 -4.14 2.25
N LEU A 49 10.62 -4.55 1.00
CA LEU A 49 10.59 -3.64 -0.14
C LEU A 49 9.41 -2.67 -0.06
N LEU A 50 8.22 -3.15 0.33
CA LEU A 50 7.06 -2.27 0.60
C LEU A 50 7.37 -1.26 1.73
N ALA A 51 8.04 -1.69 2.81
CA ALA A 51 8.43 -0.81 3.90
C ALA A 51 9.42 0.27 3.46
N VAL A 52 10.36 -0.06 2.58
CA VAL A 52 11.31 0.90 1.98
C VAL A 52 10.58 1.87 1.05
N ALA A 53 9.79 1.36 0.09
CA ALA A 53 8.99 2.17 -0.81
C ALA A 53 8.00 3.08 -0.05
N GLY A 54 7.50 2.60 1.09
CA GLY A 54 6.60 3.32 1.99
C GLY A 54 7.28 4.32 2.93
N ALA A 55 8.57 4.58 2.78
CA ALA A 55 9.35 5.44 3.67
C ALA A 55 9.26 5.05 5.16
N MET A 56 8.93 3.78 5.46
CA MET A 56 8.92 3.22 6.82
C MET A 56 10.30 2.72 7.23
N LEU A 57 11.03 2.13 6.27
CA LEU A 57 12.38 1.65 6.45
C LEU A 57 13.34 2.44 5.56
N ARG A 58 14.49 2.82 6.11
CA ARG A 58 15.55 3.46 5.33
C ARG A 58 16.41 2.36 4.68
N PRO A 59 16.70 2.45 3.38
CA PRO A 59 17.66 1.53 2.76
C PRO A 59 19.07 1.79 3.27
N ASP A 60 19.92 0.78 3.27
CA ASP A 60 21.35 0.92 3.58
C ASP A 60 22.09 1.59 2.41
N GLU A 61 21.69 1.23 1.18
CA GLU A 61 22.25 1.74 -0.07
C GLU A 61 21.15 1.93 -1.12
N GLY A 62 21.45 2.75 -2.13
CA GLY A 62 20.58 3.01 -3.25
C GLY A 62 19.63 4.19 -3.05
N GLN A 63 18.74 4.36 -4.02
CA GLN A 63 17.78 5.48 -4.07
C GLN A 63 16.34 4.96 -4.16
N VAL A 64 15.42 5.70 -3.55
CA VAL A 64 13.97 5.46 -3.58
C VAL A 64 13.27 6.73 -4.03
N LEU A 65 12.98 6.83 -5.30
CA LEU A 65 12.42 8.04 -5.91
C LEU A 65 10.89 7.92 -6.02
N LEU A 66 10.16 8.83 -5.39
CA LEU A 66 8.72 9.02 -5.59
C LEU A 66 8.51 10.33 -6.37
N GLY A 67 8.38 10.21 -7.71
CA GLY A 67 8.55 11.33 -8.62
C GLY A 67 9.98 11.88 -8.51
N ASP A 68 10.11 13.17 -8.26
CA ASP A 68 11.42 13.84 -8.12
C ASP A 68 11.98 13.81 -6.68
N THR A 69 11.26 13.18 -5.73
CA THR A 69 11.66 13.16 -4.32
C THR A 69 12.39 11.86 -3.99
N ASP A 70 13.67 11.93 -3.63
CA ASP A 70 14.40 10.78 -3.08
C ASP A 70 14.07 10.63 -1.59
N LEU A 71 13.52 9.47 -1.22
CA LEU A 71 13.09 9.13 0.13
C LEU A 71 14.24 8.61 1.00
N ALA A 72 15.35 8.14 0.40
CA ALA A 72 16.45 7.51 1.11
C ALA A 72 17.20 8.47 2.05
N PRO A 73 17.54 9.73 1.65
CA PRO A 73 18.26 10.66 2.51
C PRO A 73 17.37 11.36 3.55
N LEU A 74 16.02 11.29 3.42
CA LEU A 74 15.09 12.03 4.27
C LEU A 74 15.21 11.67 5.75
N GLY A 75 15.12 12.67 6.62
CA GLY A 75 14.99 12.50 8.06
C GLY A 75 13.62 11.93 8.47
N ASP A 76 13.49 11.49 9.73
CA ASP A 76 12.28 10.82 10.23
C ASP A 76 11.02 11.70 10.12
N ALA A 77 11.14 12.99 10.39
CA ALA A 77 10.02 13.94 10.29
C ALA A 77 9.54 14.12 8.84
N GLU A 78 10.48 14.20 7.89
CA GLU A 78 10.19 14.34 6.46
C GLU A 78 9.57 13.06 5.90
N ARG A 79 10.12 11.89 6.24
CA ARG A 79 9.54 10.58 5.89
C ARG A 79 8.13 10.44 6.45
N ALA A 80 7.89 10.85 7.70
CA ALA A 80 6.56 10.85 8.30
C ALA A 80 5.59 11.79 7.55
N LYS A 81 6.07 12.94 7.07
CA LYS A 81 5.28 13.85 6.24
C LYS A 81 4.91 13.19 4.90
N VAL A 82 5.89 12.63 4.19
CA VAL A 82 5.66 11.92 2.91
C VAL A 82 4.63 10.80 3.09
N ARG A 83 4.77 9.97 4.14
CA ARG A 83 3.80 8.90 4.43
C ARG A 83 2.37 9.42 4.61
N ARG A 84 2.20 10.52 5.34
CA ARG A 84 0.88 11.08 5.61
C ARG A 84 0.23 11.75 4.39
N GLU A 85 1.04 12.32 3.51
CA GLU A 85 0.55 13.17 2.42
C GLU A 85 0.49 12.47 1.08
N ARG A 86 1.39 11.49 0.84
CA ARG A 86 1.63 10.93 -0.49
C ARG A 86 1.51 9.41 -0.58
N ILE A 87 1.44 8.69 0.56
CA ILE A 87 1.46 7.22 0.56
C ILE A 87 0.21 6.68 1.25
N GLY A 88 -0.54 5.84 0.53
CA GLY A 88 -1.58 4.99 1.10
C GLY A 88 -1.05 3.59 1.36
N TYR A 89 -1.33 3.03 2.54
CA TYR A 89 -0.87 1.68 2.87
C TYR A 89 -2.05 0.80 3.30
N MET A 90 -2.17 -0.36 2.67
CA MET A 90 -3.11 -1.42 3.02
C MET A 90 -2.34 -2.65 3.49
N PHE A 91 -2.44 -2.97 4.78
CA PHE A 91 -1.79 -4.13 5.39
C PHE A 91 -2.60 -5.41 5.16
N GLN A 92 -1.98 -6.56 5.19
CA GLN A 92 -2.56 -7.89 5.01
C GLN A 92 -3.83 -8.13 5.84
N SER A 93 -3.82 -7.75 7.12
CA SER A 93 -4.99 -7.88 8.02
C SER A 93 -5.98 -6.71 7.93
N GLY A 94 -5.77 -5.77 6.99
CA GLY A 94 -6.52 -4.51 6.92
C GLY A 94 -6.21 -3.54 8.06
N ASN A 95 -5.78 -4.01 9.22
CA ASN A 95 -5.44 -3.23 10.43
C ASN A 95 -6.48 -2.15 10.75
N LEU A 96 -7.75 -2.54 10.81
CA LEU A 96 -8.83 -1.64 11.22
C LEU A 96 -8.81 -1.47 12.73
N LEU A 97 -9.04 -0.24 13.19
CA LEU A 97 -9.14 0.09 14.61
C LEU A 97 -10.49 -0.41 15.16
N GLY A 98 -10.48 -1.35 16.09
CA GLY A 98 -11.67 -2.07 16.57
C GLY A 98 -12.78 -1.19 17.17
N GLY A 99 -12.41 -0.05 17.76
CA GLY A 99 -13.39 0.88 18.35
C GLY A 99 -14.07 1.83 17.37
N LEU A 100 -13.58 1.92 16.12
CA LEU A 100 -14.04 2.88 15.13
C LEU A 100 -15.00 2.27 14.12
N THR A 101 -16.00 3.04 13.70
CA THR A 101 -16.86 2.73 12.56
C THR A 101 -16.10 2.87 11.24
N THR A 102 -16.64 2.32 10.14
CA THR A 102 -16.02 2.38 8.81
C THR A 102 -15.73 3.83 8.38
N VAL A 103 -16.64 4.76 8.60
CA VAL A 103 -16.40 6.19 8.32
C VAL A 103 -15.29 6.73 9.23
N GLU A 104 -15.29 6.40 10.50
CA GLU A 104 -14.27 6.87 11.45
C GLU A 104 -12.88 6.34 11.15
N GLN A 105 -12.76 5.16 10.52
CA GLN A 105 -11.46 4.65 10.01
C GLN A 105 -10.81 5.64 9.03
N LEU A 106 -11.59 6.17 8.10
CA LEU A 106 -11.12 7.14 7.10
C LEU A 106 -10.84 8.50 7.75
N LEU A 107 -11.74 8.94 8.64
CA LEU A 107 -11.58 10.21 9.34
C LEU A 107 -10.37 10.21 10.30
N ALA A 108 -10.03 9.06 10.89
CA ALA A 108 -8.82 8.90 11.68
C ALA A 108 -7.57 9.13 10.83
N ALA A 109 -7.53 8.57 9.61
CA ALA A 109 -6.43 8.82 8.67
C ALA A 109 -6.30 10.31 8.34
N ALA A 110 -7.41 11.01 8.12
CA ALA A 110 -7.40 12.46 7.91
C ALA A 110 -6.88 13.23 9.13
N SER A 111 -7.29 12.84 10.34
CA SER A 111 -6.81 13.47 11.57
C SER A 111 -5.31 13.30 11.76
N ILE A 112 -4.78 12.11 11.51
CA ILE A 112 -3.34 11.81 11.56
C ILE A 112 -2.58 12.65 10.52
N ALA A 113 -3.17 12.89 9.35
CA ALA A 113 -2.61 13.74 8.31
C ALA A 113 -2.79 15.25 8.58
N GLY A 114 -3.32 15.64 9.74
CA GLY A 114 -3.56 17.05 10.09
C GLY A 114 -4.68 17.70 9.27
N ARG A 115 -5.54 16.92 8.63
CA ARG A 115 -6.67 17.41 7.83
C ARG A 115 -7.91 17.61 8.71
N PRO A 116 -8.80 18.56 8.39
CA PRO A 116 -10.02 18.81 9.16
C PRO A 116 -11.05 17.68 8.99
N ALA A 117 -10.85 16.57 9.72
CA ALA A 117 -11.61 15.32 9.58
C ALA A 117 -13.12 15.53 9.53
N ARG A 118 -13.66 16.42 10.39
CA ARG A 118 -15.09 16.71 10.46
C ARG A 118 -15.67 17.22 9.14
N ARG A 119 -14.89 18.02 8.39
CA ARG A 119 -15.28 18.54 7.06
C ARG A 119 -15.16 17.49 5.95
N LEU A 120 -14.40 16.44 6.19
CA LEU A 120 -14.16 15.37 5.22
C LEU A 120 -15.15 14.19 5.36
N ARG A 121 -16.12 14.25 6.29
CA ARG A 121 -17.12 13.20 6.47
C ARG A 121 -17.90 12.87 5.19
N PRO A 122 -18.47 13.82 4.43
CA PRO A 122 -19.19 13.48 3.20
C PRO A 122 -18.30 12.79 2.17
N ARG A 123 -17.03 13.17 2.09
CA ARG A 123 -16.04 12.52 1.23
C ARG A 123 -15.69 11.11 1.71
N ALA A 124 -15.61 10.88 3.03
CA ALA A 124 -15.38 9.56 3.59
C ALA A 124 -16.55 8.60 3.30
N GLU A 125 -17.78 9.10 3.40
CA GLU A 125 -19.00 8.35 3.06
C GLU A 125 -19.04 8.01 1.56
N ALA A 126 -18.69 8.96 0.68
CA ALA A 126 -18.56 8.73 -0.76
C ALA A 126 -17.48 7.69 -1.09
N ALA A 127 -16.29 7.80 -0.49
CA ALA A 127 -15.20 6.84 -0.70
C ALA A 127 -15.57 5.41 -0.26
N LEU A 128 -16.36 5.25 0.80
CA LEU A 128 -16.92 3.96 1.18
C LEU A 128 -17.98 3.47 0.19
N GLY A 129 -18.75 4.38 -0.42
CA GLY A 129 -19.67 4.07 -1.51
C GLY A 129 -18.94 3.52 -2.74
N GLU A 130 -17.80 4.12 -3.13
CA GLU A 130 -16.97 3.68 -4.26
C GLU A 130 -16.48 2.23 -4.13
N VAL A 131 -16.27 1.74 -2.88
CA VAL A 131 -15.90 0.35 -2.60
C VAL A 131 -17.11 -0.54 -2.24
N GLY A 132 -18.34 -0.08 -2.52
CA GLY A 132 -19.58 -0.84 -2.29
C GLY A 132 -20.03 -0.93 -0.83
N LEU A 133 -19.55 -0.04 0.05
CA LEU A 133 -19.82 -0.07 1.50
C LEU A 133 -20.69 1.10 2.01
N GLY A 134 -21.42 1.78 1.13
CA GLY A 134 -22.30 2.88 1.51
C GLY A 134 -23.41 2.47 2.50
N HIS A 135 -23.77 1.19 2.56
CA HIS A 135 -24.72 0.63 3.52
C HIS A 135 -24.09 0.23 4.87
N ARG A 136 -22.74 0.34 5.02
CA ARG A 136 -21.97 -0.09 6.19
C ARG A 136 -21.34 1.06 6.99
N LEU A 137 -21.69 2.30 6.73
CA LEU A 137 -21.01 3.51 7.24
C LEU A 137 -20.84 3.55 8.76
N ARG A 138 -21.77 2.95 9.51
CA ARG A 138 -21.79 2.94 10.99
C ARG A 138 -21.34 1.61 11.61
N HIS A 139 -20.96 0.61 10.78
CA HIS A 139 -20.49 -0.69 11.29
C HIS A 139 -19.06 -0.58 11.78
N ARG A 140 -18.72 -1.39 12.79
CA ARG A 140 -17.36 -1.56 13.31
C ARG A 140 -16.68 -2.76 12.64
N ALA A 141 -15.36 -2.87 12.81
CA ALA A 141 -14.56 -3.92 12.17
C ALA A 141 -15.03 -5.35 12.49
N ASP A 142 -15.53 -5.60 13.70
CA ASP A 142 -16.06 -6.88 14.16
C ASP A 142 -17.41 -7.27 13.53
N GLN A 143 -18.12 -6.29 12.98
CA GLN A 143 -19.41 -6.45 12.31
C GLN A 143 -19.27 -6.65 10.78
N LEU A 144 -18.06 -6.70 10.26
CA LEU A 144 -17.75 -6.79 8.83
C LEU A 144 -17.24 -8.18 8.47
N SER A 145 -17.57 -8.64 7.26
CA SER A 145 -16.93 -9.80 6.66
C SER A 145 -15.45 -9.54 6.35
N GLY A 146 -14.67 -10.58 6.03
CA GLY A 146 -13.27 -10.45 5.62
C GLY A 146 -13.10 -9.49 4.44
N GLY A 147 -13.87 -9.70 3.37
CA GLY A 147 -13.86 -8.87 2.18
C GLY A 147 -14.33 -7.42 2.43
N GLU A 148 -15.34 -7.23 3.30
CA GLU A 148 -15.75 -5.88 3.70
C GLU A 148 -14.62 -5.15 4.46
N ARG A 149 -13.91 -5.84 5.37
CA ARG A 149 -12.74 -5.25 6.06
C ARG A 149 -11.63 -4.85 5.07
N GLN A 150 -11.35 -5.69 4.08
CA GLN A 150 -10.36 -5.37 3.04
C GLN A 150 -10.78 -4.14 2.21
N ARG A 151 -12.06 -4.05 1.82
CA ARG A 151 -12.56 -2.87 1.10
C ARG A 151 -12.52 -1.58 1.95
N VAL A 152 -12.80 -1.65 3.26
CA VAL A 152 -12.61 -0.49 4.17
C VAL A 152 -11.15 -0.09 4.24
N ALA A 153 -10.22 -1.06 4.35
CA ALA A 153 -8.78 -0.80 4.39
C ALA A 153 -8.28 -0.14 3.09
N LEU A 154 -8.77 -0.61 1.94
CA LEU A 154 -8.50 0.01 0.64
C LEU A 154 -9.04 1.44 0.56
N ALA A 155 -10.31 1.65 0.93
CA ALA A 155 -10.91 2.99 0.96
C ALA A 155 -10.10 3.95 1.86
N ARG A 156 -9.66 3.49 3.04
CA ARG A 156 -8.84 4.27 3.95
C ARG A 156 -7.48 4.63 3.33
N ALA A 157 -6.82 3.66 2.67
CA ALA A 157 -5.54 3.89 2.01
C ALA A 157 -5.64 4.92 0.87
N LEU A 158 -6.77 4.93 0.15
CA LEU A 158 -7.03 5.81 -0.98
C LEU A 158 -7.65 7.17 -0.59
N PHE A 159 -8.15 7.32 0.64
CA PHE A 159 -8.99 8.44 1.08
C PHE A 159 -8.32 9.81 0.90
N LEU A 160 -7.02 9.89 1.12
CA LEU A 160 -6.26 11.13 1.02
C LEU A 160 -5.61 11.36 -0.35
N GLU A 161 -6.01 10.57 -1.37
CA GLU A 161 -5.50 10.67 -2.75
C GLU A 161 -3.97 10.54 -2.83
N PRO A 162 -3.43 9.38 -2.41
CA PRO A 162 -1.99 9.19 -2.41
C PRO A 162 -1.42 9.13 -3.84
N ASP A 163 -0.15 9.52 -3.99
CA ASP A 163 0.63 9.28 -5.20
C ASP A 163 1.01 7.81 -5.36
N LEU A 164 1.23 7.12 -4.23
CA LEU A 164 1.66 5.73 -4.12
C LEU A 164 0.73 4.93 -3.21
N LEU A 165 0.16 3.86 -3.72
CA LEU A 165 -0.63 2.88 -3.00
C LEU A 165 0.20 1.60 -2.83
N LEU A 166 0.49 1.25 -1.58
CA LEU A 166 1.20 0.04 -1.19
C LEU A 166 0.23 -0.94 -0.56
N ILE A 167 0.25 -2.17 -1.02
CA ILE A 167 -0.67 -3.22 -0.56
C ILE A 167 0.13 -4.48 -0.26
N ASP A 168 -0.06 -5.03 0.93
CA ASP A 168 0.56 -6.28 1.35
C ASP A 168 -0.51 -7.37 1.46
N GLU A 169 -0.43 -8.40 0.58
CA GLU A 169 -1.29 -9.60 0.55
C GLU A 169 -2.80 -9.32 0.68
N PRO A 170 -3.42 -8.54 -0.24
CA PRO A 170 -4.81 -8.09 -0.09
C PRO A 170 -5.84 -9.23 -0.10
N THR A 171 -5.51 -10.36 -0.72
CA THR A 171 -6.43 -11.48 -0.95
C THR A 171 -6.28 -12.62 0.06
N ALA A 172 -5.33 -12.54 1.00
CA ALA A 172 -5.04 -13.62 1.94
C ALA A 172 -6.20 -14.03 2.88
N ALA A 173 -7.20 -13.16 3.07
CA ALA A 173 -8.32 -13.37 4.00
C ALA A 173 -9.69 -13.44 3.29
N VAL A 174 -9.73 -13.64 1.98
CA VAL A 174 -10.96 -13.67 1.17
C VAL A 174 -10.99 -14.88 0.25
N ASP A 175 -12.18 -15.30 -0.19
CA ASP A 175 -12.33 -16.32 -1.19
C ASP A 175 -11.95 -15.85 -2.60
N ARG A 176 -11.86 -16.77 -3.55
CA ARG A 176 -11.36 -16.50 -4.91
C ARG A 176 -12.24 -15.49 -5.68
N GLU A 177 -13.54 -15.50 -5.49
CA GLU A 177 -14.45 -14.55 -6.16
C GLU A 177 -14.24 -13.13 -5.62
N GLN A 178 -14.17 -13.01 -4.28
CA GLN A 178 -13.90 -11.75 -3.63
C GLN A 178 -12.47 -11.23 -3.93
N ALA A 179 -11.49 -12.14 -4.10
CA ALA A 179 -10.12 -11.79 -4.51
C ALA A 179 -10.12 -11.14 -5.90
N GLY A 180 -10.86 -11.70 -6.88
CA GLY A 180 -11.02 -11.12 -8.21
C GLY A 180 -11.61 -9.71 -8.14
N THR A 181 -12.75 -9.58 -7.46
CA THR A 181 -13.45 -8.28 -7.30
C THR A 181 -12.57 -7.24 -6.63
N LEU A 182 -11.81 -7.61 -5.57
CA LEU A 182 -10.91 -6.69 -4.88
C LEU A 182 -9.73 -6.28 -5.77
N THR A 183 -9.16 -7.21 -6.53
CA THR A 183 -8.05 -6.95 -7.45
C THR A 183 -8.47 -6.00 -8.58
N GLU A 184 -9.62 -6.23 -9.19
CA GLU A 184 -10.19 -5.33 -10.21
C GLU A 184 -10.44 -3.92 -9.63
N LEU A 185 -10.97 -3.83 -8.42
CA LEU A 185 -11.20 -2.57 -7.74
C LEU A 185 -9.89 -1.80 -7.52
N ILE A 186 -8.82 -2.48 -7.10
CA ILE A 186 -7.48 -1.89 -6.92
C ILE A 186 -6.96 -1.37 -8.26
N ALA A 187 -6.97 -2.20 -9.31
CA ALA A 187 -6.46 -1.86 -10.64
C ALA A 187 -7.22 -0.69 -11.26
N ASN A 188 -8.56 -0.73 -11.23
CA ASN A 188 -9.42 0.31 -11.77
C ASN A 188 -9.24 1.64 -11.01
N THR A 189 -9.11 1.60 -9.69
CA THR A 189 -8.90 2.80 -8.89
C THR A 189 -7.51 3.41 -9.14
N ALA A 190 -6.46 2.59 -9.23
CA ALA A 190 -5.12 3.06 -9.56
C ALA A 190 -5.11 3.76 -10.92
N LYS A 191 -5.74 3.16 -11.93
CA LYS A 191 -5.88 3.71 -13.27
C LYS A 191 -6.67 5.03 -13.27
N ALA A 192 -7.83 5.06 -12.64
CA ALA A 192 -8.70 6.24 -12.62
C ALA A 192 -8.06 7.43 -11.89
N ARG A 193 -7.29 7.18 -10.84
CA ARG A 193 -6.62 8.22 -10.03
C ARG A 193 -5.20 8.55 -10.52
N GLY A 194 -4.65 7.76 -11.44
CA GLY A 194 -3.28 7.93 -11.93
C GLY A 194 -2.23 7.76 -10.83
N CYS A 195 -2.52 6.99 -9.77
CA CYS A 195 -1.56 6.67 -8.72
C CYS A 195 -0.76 5.40 -9.05
N VAL A 196 0.44 5.27 -8.50
CA VAL A 196 1.20 4.03 -8.55
C VAL A 196 0.58 3.02 -7.60
N ALA A 197 0.32 1.78 -8.02
CA ALA A 197 -0.10 0.69 -7.15
C ALA A 197 0.94 -0.43 -7.16
N LEU A 198 1.58 -0.69 -6.00
CA LEU A 198 2.52 -1.79 -5.79
C LEU A 198 1.91 -2.79 -4.80
N VAL A 199 1.66 -4.02 -5.26
CA VAL A 199 0.94 -5.06 -4.52
C VAL A 199 1.86 -6.25 -4.30
N ALA A 200 2.28 -6.49 -3.07
CA ALA A 200 2.97 -7.73 -2.71
C ALA A 200 1.95 -8.87 -2.61
N THR A 201 2.22 -9.97 -3.32
CA THR A 201 1.31 -11.10 -3.36
C THR A 201 1.99 -12.41 -3.77
N HIS A 202 1.35 -13.51 -3.44
CA HIS A 202 1.60 -14.83 -4.00
C HIS A 202 0.36 -15.38 -4.73
N ASP A 203 -0.72 -14.59 -4.82
CA ASP A 203 -1.98 -14.98 -5.43
C ASP A 203 -1.95 -14.76 -6.95
N PRO A 204 -2.17 -15.83 -7.76
CA PRO A 204 -2.25 -15.70 -9.21
C PRO A 204 -3.30 -14.71 -9.70
N VAL A 205 -4.44 -14.56 -8.99
CA VAL A 205 -5.50 -13.62 -9.35
C VAL A 205 -4.99 -12.18 -9.46
N VAL A 206 -4.11 -11.78 -8.53
CA VAL A 206 -3.49 -10.45 -8.54
C VAL A 206 -2.43 -10.35 -9.63
N THR A 207 -1.60 -11.41 -9.78
CA THR A 207 -0.51 -11.43 -10.77
C THR A 207 -1.06 -11.39 -12.20
N ASP A 208 -2.12 -12.14 -12.48
CA ASP A 208 -2.76 -12.19 -13.81
C ASP A 208 -3.42 -10.84 -14.20
N ALA A 209 -3.88 -10.07 -13.23
CA ALA A 209 -4.46 -8.74 -13.43
C ALA A 209 -3.41 -7.61 -13.46
N ALA A 210 -2.16 -7.91 -13.11
CA ALA A 210 -1.10 -6.91 -13.05
C ALA A 210 -0.62 -6.50 -14.46
N GLY A 211 -0.40 -5.20 -14.64
CA GLY A 211 0.22 -4.67 -15.87
C GLY A 211 1.75 -4.79 -15.86
N ASP A 212 2.37 -4.89 -14.69
CA ASP A 212 3.80 -5.10 -14.49
C ASP A 212 4.03 -6.09 -13.35
N VAL A 213 5.16 -6.84 -13.40
CA VAL A 213 5.55 -7.79 -12.36
C VAL A 213 7.00 -7.55 -11.96
N ILE A 214 7.25 -7.47 -10.65
CA ILE A 214 8.59 -7.47 -10.05
C ILE A 214 8.76 -8.82 -9.34
N ASP A 215 9.69 -9.64 -9.83
CA ASP A 215 9.99 -10.94 -9.24
C ASP A 215 11.23 -10.86 -8.32
N MET A 216 10.99 -11.03 -7.02
CA MET A 216 12.04 -11.02 -5.99
C MET A 216 12.89 -12.29 -5.98
N ALA A 217 12.50 -13.35 -6.69
CA ALA A 217 13.30 -14.58 -6.81
C ALA A 217 14.36 -14.47 -7.92
N ALA A 218 14.16 -13.56 -8.88
CA ALA A 218 15.04 -13.45 -10.06
C ALA A 218 16.45 -12.87 -9.77
N GLY A 219 16.71 -12.40 -8.54
CA GLY A 219 17.98 -11.73 -8.21
C GLY A 219 18.17 -10.40 -8.93
N PRO A 220 19.18 -9.60 -8.59
CA PRO A 220 19.51 -8.37 -9.33
C PRO A 220 19.93 -8.76 -10.76
N ARG A 221 19.29 -8.12 -11.76
CA ARG A 221 19.73 -8.17 -13.16
C ARG A 221 20.79 -7.12 -13.42
#